data_77ba2f42c58dc59af7446f42edaa83c5
#
_entry.id   77ba2f42c58dc59af7446f42edaa83c5
#
_cell.length_a   1.000
_cell.length_b   1.000
_cell.length_c   1.000
_cell.angle_alpha   90.00
_cell.angle_beta   90.00
_cell.angle_gamma   90.00
#
_symmetry.space_group_name_H-M   'P 1'
#
loop_
_entity.id
_entity.type
_entity.pdbx_description
1 polymer ?
#
loop_
_entity_poly.entity_id
_entity_poly.type
_entity_poly.pdbx_seq_one_letter_code
_entity_poly.pdbx_strand_id
1 'polypeptide(L)'
;MNHNHQFTGGYDFLLAGEPPYRQLVCCMVSVLSSALSHTILYSPWVIYFLCIALDKSFEELFYFWEAAMDNVLLLIFGIFLSVLGILNIKGNISTIHSYNRRKVKEEDISKYGKAVGTGTVIMGASLILAYFATFWNEAAIDYIIFPAITIGLAFILYGQIKYNHGIF
;
A
#
# COMPACT_ATOMS: atom_id res chain seq x y z
N MET A 1 5.40 -50.91 -33.60
CA MET A 1 4.48 -49.85 -33.16
C MET A 1 4.67 -49.69 -31.66
N ASN A 2 5.49 -48.71 -31.28
CA ASN A 2 5.78 -48.40 -29.87
C ASN A 2 5.06 -47.09 -29.52
N HIS A 3 4.08 -47.17 -28.63
CA HIS A 3 3.48 -46.01 -28.00
C HIS A 3 4.11 -45.82 -26.61
N ASN A 4 5.13 -44.97 -26.56
CA ASN A 4 5.59 -44.38 -25.30
C ASN A 4 4.76 -43.11 -25.06
N HIS A 5 3.69 -43.22 -24.27
CA HIS A 5 3.05 -42.05 -23.65
C HIS A 5 3.84 -41.72 -22.38
N GLN A 6 4.70 -40.72 -22.47
CA GLN A 6 5.27 -40.08 -21.29
C GLN A 6 4.15 -39.23 -20.63
N PHE A 7 3.79 -39.67 -19.42
CA PHE A 7 2.97 -38.89 -18.49
C PHE A 7 3.85 -37.81 -17.87
N THR A 8 3.87 -36.59 -18.46
CA THR A 8 4.54 -35.43 -17.89
C THR A 8 3.57 -34.23 -17.66
N GLY A 9 2.26 -34.49 -17.61
CA GLY A 9 1.24 -33.42 -17.62
C GLY A 9 0.47 -33.22 -16.32
N GLY A 10 0.91 -33.79 -15.17
CA GLY A 10 0.10 -33.77 -13.94
C GLY A 10 0.37 -32.63 -12.95
N TYR A 11 1.48 -31.96 -13.03
CA TYR A 11 1.88 -30.98 -12.02
C TYR A 11 1.65 -29.53 -12.45
N ASP A 12 1.61 -29.24 -13.74
CA ASP A 12 1.46 -27.87 -14.25
C ASP A 12 0.04 -27.30 -14.08
N PHE A 13 -0.99 -28.15 -13.93
CA PHE A 13 -2.37 -27.73 -13.78
C PHE A 13 -2.75 -27.29 -12.36
N LEU A 14 -2.03 -27.84 -11.34
CA LEU A 14 -2.32 -27.51 -9.93
C LEU A 14 -1.70 -26.17 -9.48
N LEU A 15 -0.72 -25.66 -10.25
CA LEU A 15 -0.01 -24.42 -9.90
C LEU A 15 -0.49 -23.19 -10.68
N ALA A 16 -1.35 -23.38 -11.69
CA ALA A 16 -1.93 -22.30 -12.47
C ALA A 16 -3.05 -21.61 -11.66
N GLY A 17 -2.70 -20.57 -10.94
CA GLY A 17 -3.61 -19.80 -10.09
C GLY A 17 -3.15 -19.62 -8.65
N GLU A 18 -2.10 -20.34 -8.27
CA GLU A 18 -1.49 -20.19 -6.95
C GLU A 18 -0.61 -18.93 -6.90
N PRO A 19 -0.61 -18.21 -5.78
CA PRO A 19 0.23 -17.03 -5.63
C PRO A 19 1.71 -17.34 -5.78
N PRO A 20 2.53 -16.41 -6.30
CA PRO A 20 3.92 -16.66 -6.70
C PRO A 20 4.82 -17.16 -5.57
N TYR A 21 4.51 -16.83 -4.31
CA TYR A 21 5.25 -17.34 -3.15
C TYR A 21 5.08 -18.85 -2.93
N ARG A 22 3.90 -19.40 -3.23
CA ARG A 22 3.65 -20.86 -3.13
C ARG A 22 4.51 -21.65 -4.12
N GLN A 23 4.70 -21.12 -5.32
CA GLN A 23 5.60 -21.71 -6.31
C GLN A 23 7.05 -21.70 -5.83
N LEU A 24 7.49 -20.58 -5.19
CA LEU A 24 8.83 -20.47 -4.60
C LEU A 24 9.03 -21.44 -3.42
N VAL A 25 8.05 -21.56 -2.53
CA VAL A 25 8.10 -22.50 -1.40
C VAL A 25 8.16 -23.94 -1.89
N CYS A 26 7.34 -24.33 -2.86
CA CYS A 26 7.38 -25.65 -3.48
C CYS A 26 8.74 -25.95 -4.14
N CYS A 27 9.34 -24.97 -4.83
CA CYS A 27 10.67 -25.11 -5.42
C CYS A 27 11.75 -25.26 -4.35
N MET A 28 11.74 -24.44 -3.29
CA MET A 28 12.69 -24.54 -2.18
C MET A 28 12.58 -25.85 -1.43
N VAL A 29 11.37 -26.31 -1.16
CA VAL A 29 11.14 -27.61 -0.49
C VAL A 29 11.57 -28.76 -1.38
N SER A 30 11.36 -28.70 -2.68
CA SER A 30 11.81 -29.72 -3.63
C SER A 30 13.34 -29.79 -3.69
N VAL A 31 14.02 -28.64 -3.68
CA VAL A 31 15.49 -28.57 -3.65
C VAL A 31 16.03 -29.08 -2.32
N LEU A 32 15.43 -28.72 -1.20
CA LEU A 32 15.81 -29.20 0.14
C LEU A 32 15.55 -30.70 0.28
N SER A 33 14.44 -31.22 -0.22
CA SER A 33 14.12 -32.64 -0.17
C SER A 33 15.08 -33.48 -1.04
N SER A 34 15.49 -32.96 -2.20
CA SER A 34 16.49 -33.62 -3.04
C SER A 34 17.89 -33.60 -2.43
N ALA A 35 18.25 -32.54 -1.70
CA ALA A 35 19.52 -32.46 -0.97
C ALA A 35 19.56 -33.33 0.29
N LEU A 36 18.41 -33.54 0.95
CA LEU A 36 18.27 -34.37 2.15
C LEU A 36 18.04 -35.85 1.86
N SER A 37 17.70 -36.21 0.63
CA SER A 37 17.50 -37.63 0.23
C SER A 37 18.78 -38.46 0.29
N HIS A 38 19.95 -37.84 0.45
CA HIS A 38 21.23 -38.50 0.65
C HIS A 38 21.58 -38.82 2.11
N THR A 39 20.79 -38.38 3.08
CA THR A 39 21.00 -38.64 4.52
C THR A 39 19.73 -39.24 5.15
N ILE A 40 19.66 -40.54 5.09
CA ILE A 40 19.00 -41.51 6.01
C ILE A 40 17.95 -40.93 6.98
N LEU A 41 16.72 -41.51 6.91
CA LEU A 41 15.68 -41.48 7.95
C LEU A 41 14.73 -40.29 8.04
N TYR A 42 14.18 -39.82 6.94
CA TYR A 42 12.97 -39.03 7.07
C TYR A 42 11.76 -39.77 6.49
N SER A 43 10.84 -40.14 7.38
CA SER A 43 9.51 -40.61 6.98
C SER A 43 8.88 -39.57 6.05
N PRO A 44 8.26 -39.97 4.93
CA PRO A 44 7.56 -39.05 4.01
C PRO A 44 6.56 -38.14 4.73
N TRP A 45 6.03 -38.56 5.85
CA TRP A 45 5.13 -37.84 6.71
C TRP A 45 5.77 -36.60 7.40
N VAL A 46 7.05 -36.73 7.80
CA VAL A 46 7.77 -35.61 8.43
C VAL A 46 8.01 -34.48 7.40
N ILE A 47 8.38 -34.85 6.17
CA ILE A 47 8.58 -33.90 5.08
C ILE A 47 7.24 -33.24 4.74
N TYR A 48 6.15 -33.98 4.67
CA TYR A 48 4.82 -33.48 4.41
C TYR A 48 4.35 -32.52 5.50
N PHE A 49 4.53 -32.87 6.78
CA PHE A 49 4.20 -31.96 7.90
C PHE A 49 5.08 -30.72 7.92
N LEU A 50 6.36 -30.85 7.59
CA LEU A 50 7.28 -29.70 7.50
C LEU A 50 6.88 -28.76 6.35
N CYS A 51 6.48 -29.31 5.20
CA CYS A 51 5.97 -28.55 4.07
C CYS A 51 4.72 -27.75 4.43
N ILE A 52 3.75 -28.38 5.10
CA ILE A 52 2.51 -27.70 5.53
C ILE A 52 2.80 -26.61 6.57
N ALA A 53 3.68 -26.89 7.53
CA ALA A 53 4.05 -25.94 8.57
C ALA A 53 4.80 -24.73 8.00
N LEU A 54 5.70 -24.95 7.05
CA LEU A 54 6.43 -23.89 6.36
C LEU A 54 5.51 -23.06 5.44
N ASP A 55 4.60 -23.71 4.71
CA ASP A 55 3.64 -23.04 3.82
C ASP A 55 2.75 -22.11 4.64
N LYS A 56 2.20 -22.57 5.74
CA LYS A 56 1.35 -21.77 6.63
C LYS A 56 2.10 -20.61 7.29
N SER A 57 3.33 -20.87 7.76
CA SER A 57 4.16 -19.81 8.35
C SER A 57 4.58 -18.76 7.32
N PHE A 58 4.79 -19.17 6.08
CA PHE A 58 5.13 -18.26 4.98
C PHE A 58 3.93 -17.42 4.55
N GLU A 59 2.72 -18.01 4.53
CA GLU A 59 1.48 -17.28 4.29
C GLU A 59 1.27 -16.18 5.34
N GLU A 60 1.36 -16.51 6.61
CA GLU A 60 1.20 -15.55 7.71
C GLU A 60 2.26 -14.43 7.64
N LEU A 61 3.52 -14.77 7.33
CA LEU A 61 4.60 -13.81 7.16
C LEU A 61 4.36 -12.89 5.94
N PHE A 62 3.86 -13.44 4.84
CA PHE A 62 3.57 -12.69 3.63
C PHE A 62 2.41 -11.71 3.84
N TYR A 63 1.31 -12.15 4.46
CA TYR A 63 0.20 -11.28 4.84
C TYR A 63 0.63 -10.17 5.81
N PHE A 64 1.48 -10.50 6.78
CA PHE A 64 2.05 -9.50 7.70
C PHE A 64 2.91 -8.48 6.95
N TRP A 65 3.73 -8.93 6.00
CA TRP A 65 4.57 -8.06 5.18
C TRP A 65 3.73 -7.15 4.28
N GLU A 66 2.72 -7.69 3.60
CA GLU A 66 1.80 -6.95 2.74
C GLU A 66 1.05 -5.88 3.54
N ALA A 67 0.44 -6.25 4.65
CA ALA A 67 -0.24 -5.33 5.56
C ALA A 67 0.71 -4.27 6.15
N ALA A 68 1.94 -4.64 6.48
CA ALA A 68 2.94 -3.70 6.99
C ALA A 68 3.36 -2.69 5.91
N MET A 69 3.53 -3.12 4.66
CA MET A 69 3.90 -2.24 3.55
C MET A 69 2.78 -1.26 3.22
N ASP A 70 1.53 -1.70 3.17
CA ASP A 70 0.37 -0.85 2.93
C ASP A 70 0.23 0.22 4.02
N ASN A 71 0.40 -0.17 5.27
CA ASN A 71 0.34 0.75 6.39
C ASN A 71 1.47 1.79 6.38
N VAL A 72 2.70 1.39 6.03
CA VAL A 72 3.84 2.32 5.91
C VAL A 72 3.63 3.34 4.80
N LEU A 73 2.98 2.96 3.69
CA LEU A 73 2.64 3.90 2.63
C LEU A 73 1.70 5.01 3.12
N LEU A 74 0.72 4.70 3.97
CA LEU A 74 -0.14 5.72 4.59
C LEU A 74 0.69 6.76 5.35
N LEU A 75 1.68 6.31 6.13
CA LEU A 75 2.55 7.19 6.89
C LEU A 75 3.41 8.08 5.97
N ILE A 76 4.04 7.49 4.96
CA ILE A 76 4.90 8.22 4.00
C ILE A 76 4.08 9.27 3.25
N PHE A 77 2.93 8.90 2.69
CA PHE A 77 2.05 9.83 1.98
C PHE A 77 1.47 10.89 2.93
N GLY A 78 1.12 10.52 4.15
CA GLY A 78 0.63 11.44 5.17
C GLY A 78 1.66 12.51 5.52
N ILE A 79 2.92 12.12 5.76
CA ILE A 79 4.02 13.05 6.00
C ILE A 79 4.25 13.94 4.77
N PHE A 80 4.31 13.36 3.59
CA PHE A 80 4.53 14.08 2.34
C PHE A 80 3.47 15.18 2.11
N LEU A 81 2.18 14.82 2.22
CA LEU A 81 1.08 15.78 2.08
C LEU A 81 1.11 16.85 3.18
N SER A 82 1.42 16.47 4.41
CA SER A 82 1.52 17.43 5.52
C SER A 82 2.63 18.46 5.26
N VAL A 83 3.78 18.03 4.79
CA VAL A 83 4.90 18.93 4.43
C VAL A 83 4.49 19.87 3.29
N LEU A 84 3.89 19.35 2.22
CA LEU A 84 3.40 20.18 1.11
C LEU A 84 2.35 21.20 1.58
N GLY A 85 1.42 20.77 2.43
CA GLY A 85 0.40 21.63 2.99
C GLY A 85 0.99 22.76 3.84
N ILE A 86 1.97 22.46 4.69
CA ILE A 86 2.68 23.46 5.50
C ILE A 86 3.44 24.47 4.62
N LEU A 87 4.09 24.02 3.55
CA LEU A 87 4.75 24.90 2.58
C LEU A 87 3.74 25.87 1.93
N ASN A 88 2.57 25.36 1.55
CA ASN A 88 1.50 26.18 0.98
C ASN A 88 0.97 27.20 2.00
N ILE A 89 0.76 26.82 3.27
CA ILE A 89 0.33 27.73 4.34
C ILE A 89 1.34 28.88 4.52
N LYS A 90 2.63 28.61 4.38
CA LYS A 90 3.70 29.63 4.45
C LYS A 90 3.74 30.54 3.21
N GLY A 91 2.82 30.37 2.27
CA GLY A 91 2.73 31.18 1.05
C GLY A 91 3.54 30.66 -0.13
N ASN A 92 4.21 29.53 0.01
CA ASN A 92 4.90 28.90 -1.12
C ASN A 92 3.93 28.03 -1.93
N ILE A 93 3.20 28.67 -2.85
CA ILE A 93 2.25 27.97 -3.72
C ILE A 93 2.91 27.35 -4.98
N SER A 94 4.24 27.32 -5.06
CA SER A 94 4.94 26.72 -6.20
C SER A 94 4.70 25.20 -6.33
N THR A 95 4.37 24.55 -5.22
CA THR A 95 3.99 23.11 -5.16
C THR A 95 2.62 22.84 -5.78
N ILE A 96 1.77 23.89 -5.88
CA ILE A 96 0.48 23.79 -6.56
C ILE A 96 0.71 23.93 -8.06
N HIS A 97 0.17 23.01 -8.85
CA HIS A 97 0.31 23.04 -10.30
C HIS A 97 -0.09 24.41 -10.87
N SER A 98 0.71 24.95 -11.79
CA SER A 98 0.53 26.31 -12.34
C SER A 98 -0.86 26.55 -12.90
N TYR A 99 -1.51 25.54 -13.45
CA TYR A 99 -2.87 25.60 -13.95
C TYR A 99 -3.88 25.92 -12.82
N ASN A 100 -3.73 25.33 -11.66
CA ASN A 100 -4.66 25.50 -10.53
C ASN A 100 -4.47 26.82 -9.76
N ARG A 101 -3.43 27.58 -10.04
CA ARG A 101 -3.16 28.90 -9.42
C ARG A 101 -3.13 30.05 -10.42
N ARG A 102 -3.59 29.80 -11.64
CA ARG A 102 -3.40 30.69 -12.80
C ARG A 102 -4.06 32.05 -12.63
N LYS A 103 -5.18 32.11 -11.92
CA LYS A 103 -5.98 33.34 -11.72
C LYS A 103 -5.79 33.95 -10.33
N VAL A 104 -4.92 33.40 -9.50
CA VAL A 104 -4.65 33.94 -8.15
C VAL A 104 -3.84 35.22 -8.26
N LYS A 105 -4.38 36.29 -7.73
CA LYS A 105 -3.70 37.60 -7.67
C LYS A 105 -2.57 37.56 -6.64
N GLU A 106 -1.52 38.35 -6.83
CA GLU A 106 -0.37 38.41 -5.92
C GLU A 106 -0.77 38.72 -4.47
N GLU A 107 -1.75 39.61 -4.27
CA GLU A 107 -2.29 40.00 -2.96
C GLU A 107 -3.02 38.85 -2.24
N ASP A 108 -3.52 37.88 -2.97
CA ASP A 108 -4.29 36.74 -2.44
C ASP A 108 -3.48 35.44 -2.35
N ILE A 109 -2.22 35.41 -2.81
CA ILE A 109 -1.35 34.23 -2.77
C ILE A 109 -1.30 33.62 -1.35
N SER A 110 -1.11 34.48 -0.33
CA SER A 110 -1.03 34.02 1.06
C SER A 110 -2.34 33.41 1.56
N LYS A 111 -3.48 34.02 1.19
CA LYS A 111 -4.81 33.54 1.61
C LYS A 111 -5.18 32.25 0.88
N TYR A 112 -4.89 32.19 -0.41
CA TYR A 112 -5.06 31.00 -1.23
C TYR A 112 -4.22 29.83 -0.71
N GLY A 113 -2.92 30.08 -0.48
CA GLY A 113 -2.00 29.10 0.06
C GLY A 113 -2.43 28.58 1.44
N LYS A 114 -2.94 29.47 2.31
CA LYS A 114 -3.51 29.05 3.61
C LYS A 114 -4.73 28.14 3.43
N ALA A 115 -5.67 28.49 2.57
CA ALA A 115 -6.88 27.68 2.37
C ALA A 115 -6.53 26.30 1.82
N VAL A 116 -5.81 26.24 0.70
CA VAL A 116 -5.41 24.98 0.06
C VAL A 116 -4.46 24.18 0.96
N GLY A 117 -3.49 24.85 1.58
CA GLY A 117 -2.54 24.21 2.47
C GLY A 117 -3.19 23.61 3.71
N THR A 118 -4.17 24.29 4.32
CA THR A 118 -4.92 23.74 5.45
C THR A 118 -5.67 22.46 5.05
N GLY A 119 -6.35 22.47 3.90
CA GLY A 119 -7.01 21.28 3.39
C GLY A 119 -6.04 20.11 3.18
N THR A 120 -4.87 20.40 2.60
CA THR A 120 -3.83 19.39 2.36
C THR A 120 -3.23 18.87 3.67
N VAL A 121 -3.01 19.72 4.68
CA VAL A 121 -2.54 19.28 6.01
C VAL A 121 -3.57 18.40 6.71
N ILE A 122 -4.85 18.74 6.65
CA ILE A 122 -5.92 17.91 7.25
C ILE A 122 -5.90 16.52 6.62
N MET A 123 -5.80 16.42 5.29
CA MET A 123 -5.70 15.13 4.60
C MET A 123 -4.41 14.36 4.97
N GLY A 124 -3.27 15.04 5.00
CA GLY A 124 -2.01 14.43 5.39
C GLY A 124 -2.00 13.94 6.83
N ALA A 125 -2.49 14.75 7.76
CA ALA A 125 -2.60 14.38 9.17
C ALA A 125 -3.56 13.20 9.40
N SER A 126 -4.66 13.12 8.64
CA SER A 126 -5.57 11.98 8.73
C SER A 126 -4.94 10.66 8.29
N LEU A 127 -4.08 10.67 7.26
CA LEU A 127 -3.34 9.48 6.85
C LEU A 127 -2.35 9.03 7.93
N ILE A 128 -1.67 9.99 8.58
CA ILE A 128 -0.78 9.68 9.72
C ILE A 128 -1.57 9.08 10.88
N LEU A 129 -2.72 9.68 11.23
CA LEU A 129 -3.60 9.14 12.27
C LEU A 129 -4.16 7.77 11.91
N ALA A 130 -4.55 7.56 10.66
CA ALA A 130 -5.00 6.28 10.15
C ALA A 130 -3.91 5.21 10.30
N TYR A 131 -2.66 5.52 9.97
CA TYR A 131 -1.54 4.62 10.20
C TYR A 131 -1.45 4.19 11.67
N PHE A 132 -1.54 5.11 12.61
CA PHE A 132 -1.52 4.74 14.03
C PHE A 132 -2.77 3.96 14.45
N ALA A 133 -3.93 4.26 13.87
CA ALA A 133 -5.19 3.56 14.18
C ALA A 133 -5.15 2.07 13.78
N THR A 134 -4.36 1.69 12.76
CA THR A 134 -4.21 0.28 12.35
C THR A 134 -3.71 -0.62 13.48
N PHE A 135 -2.92 -0.08 14.42
CA PHE A 135 -2.41 -0.86 15.56
C PHE A 135 -3.49 -1.24 16.58
N TRP A 136 -4.65 -0.57 16.57
CA TRP A 136 -5.74 -0.84 17.50
C TRP A 136 -6.99 -1.40 16.81
N ASN A 137 -7.35 -0.83 15.66
CA ASN A 137 -8.56 -1.24 14.95
C ASN A 137 -8.53 -0.76 13.50
N GLU A 138 -8.40 -1.68 12.57
CA GLU A 138 -8.40 -1.37 11.14
C GLU A 138 -9.70 -0.69 10.68
N ALA A 139 -10.85 -1.05 11.25
CA ALA A 139 -12.11 -0.41 10.90
C ALA A 139 -12.15 1.10 11.26
N ALA A 140 -11.29 1.57 12.15
CA ALA A 140 -11.20 2.99 12.49
C ALA A 140 -10.63 3.85 11.35
N ILE A 141 -9.93 3.26 10.40
CA ILE A 141 -9.31 3.95 9.25
C ILE A 141 -10.36 4.73 8.46
N ASP A 142 -11.47 4.09 8.11
CA ASP A 142 -12.52 4.69 7.31
C ASP A 142 -13.18 5.88 8.03
N TYR A 143 -13.41 5.73 9.34
CA TYR A 143 -13.99 6.81 10.15
C TYR A 143 -13.08 8.03 10.30
N ILE A 144 -11.76 7.86 10.13
CA ILE A 144 -10.78 8.95 10.16
C ILE A 144 -10.62 9.57 8.77
N ILE A 145 -10.46 8.75 7.75
CA ILE A 145 -10.10 9.20 6.40
C ILE A 145 -11.26 9.90 5.70
N PHE A 146 -12.47 9.32 5.71
CA PHE A 146 -13.61 9.89 4.98
C PHE A 146 -13.99 11.30 5.42
N PRO A 147 -14.16 11.60 6.73
CA PRO A 147 -14.44 12.96 7.17
C PRO A 147 -13.30 13.93 6.85
N ALA A 148 -12.05 13.50 7.02
CA ALA A 148 -10.89 14.34 6.76
C ALA A 148 -10.73 14.70 5.28
N ILE A 149 -10.95 13.75 4.37
CA ILE A 149 -10.96 14.01 2.93
C ILE A 149 -12.08 15.01 2.60
N THR A 150 -13.28 14.83 3.12
CA THR A 150 -14.42 15.70 2.88
C THR A 150 -14.12 17.13 3.34
N ILE A 151 -13.61 17.29 4.55
CA ILE A 151 -13.23 18.60 5.10
C ILE A 151 -12.06 19.19 4.33
N GLY A 152 -11.03 18.41 4.06
CA GLY A 152 -9.85 18.84 3.32
C GLY A 152 -10.18 19.34 1.90
N LEU A 153 -11.03 18.59 1.18
CA LEU A 153 -11.53 19.02 -0.12
C LEU A 153 -12.38 20.28 -0.05
N ALA A 154 -13.22 20.43 0.98
CA ALA A 154 -14.00 21.66 1.18
C ALA A 154 -13.09 22.90 1.33
N PHE A 155 -11.98 22.80 2.08
CA PHE A 155 -10.98 23.87 2.18
C PHE A 155 -10.28 24.16 0.85
N ILE A 156 -9.91 23.13 0.10
CA ILE A 156 -9.27 23.29 -1.21
C ILE A 156 -10.23 23.95 -2.19
N LEU A 157 -11.48 23.48 -2.27
CA LEU A 157 -12.51 24.06 -3.13
C LEU A 157 -12.83 25.50 -2.74
N TYR A 158 -12.92 25.80 -1.44
CA TYR A 158 -13.09 27.16 -0.97
C TYR A 158 -11.95 28.08 -1.46
N GLY A 159 -10.71 27.61 -1.34
CA GLY A 159 -9.55 28.36 -1.87
C GLY A 159 -9.63 28.59 -3.37
N GLN A 160 -10.00 27.55 -4.13
CA GLN A 160 -10.15 27.64 -5.58
C GLN A 160 -11.24 28.62 -6.00
N ILE A 161 -12.42 28.51 -5.42
CA ILE A 161 -13.56 29.36 -5.79
C ILE A 161 -13.31 30.82 -5.39
N LYS A 162 -12.83 31.03 -4.16
CA LYS A 162 -12.73 32.39 -3.59
C LYS A 162 -11.53 33.18 -4.12
N TYR A 163 -10.37 32.53 -4.27
CA TYR A 163 -9.12 33.24 -4.58
C TYR A 163 -8.60 32.97 -5.99
N ASN A 164 -8.93 31.83 -6.59
CA ASN A 164 -8.58 31.55 -7.98
C ASN A 164 -9.71 31.85 -8.97
N HIS A 165 -10.87 32.35 -8.48
CA HIS A 165 -12.04 32.67 -9.29
C HIS A 165 -12.57 31.56 -10.17
N GLY A 166 -12.47 30.31 -9.73
CA GLY A 166 -13.00 29.13 -10.39
C GLY A 166 -12.12 27.89 -10.26
N ILE A 167 -12.69 26.77 -10.64
CA ILE A 167 -12.03 25.45 -10.60
C ILE A 167 -11.21 25.24 -11.88
N PHE A 168 -11.51 26.01 -12.95
CA PHE A 168 -10.88 25.94 -14.28
C PHE A 168 -10.43 27.33 -14.79
#